data_81fc7d9c52e045c66195fd0c68b1d3fd
#
_entry.id   81fc7d9c52e045c66195fd0c68b1d3fd
#
_cell.length_a   1.000
_cell.length_b   1.000
_cell.length_c   1.000
_cell.angle_alpha   90.00
_cell.angle_beta   90.00
_cell.angle_gamma   90.00
#
_symmetry.space_group_name_H-M   'P 1'
#
loop_
_entity.id
_entity.type
_entity.pdbx_description
1 polymer ?
#
loop_
_entity_poly.entity_id
_entity_poly.type
_entity_poly.pdbx_seq_one_letter_code
_entity_poly.pdbx_strand_id
1 'polypeptide(L)'
;VVESLKRHGRLTQIELAGSTGLSPATVSNIVKELTAAGVLHTSFTSRSGRRATLVALARRVGLVAGAHFSTRQLHIAIADATRTTVAETVVPLAPGHRHDAELDRLTLLLGDMVESLGGQISDLLAVGVALPAPIDPRTGMVSTPGLLPGWEGVDVAESLSARIGRPVFVDSEANLGGLAEAREATGRGATSSVFVRVGHTISAGLVVDGDLFRGVSGKTGQIGHVTIDENGPVCRCSNRGCLEMYAAAPALLALFPESEGMQRLTDLLAASDAGVSTAHRVIADAGRHIGIAVASLCNLFDPELIIVGGELAQAGEILIAPMRHALERSALAATGGLPEIVAASFGEWGETRGAITMALDHVSVDADVAARLA
;
A
#
# COMPACT_ATOMS: atom_id res chain seq x y z
N VAL A 1 -12.97 19.23 9.37
CA VAL A 1 -11.72 19.28 10.16
C VAL A 1 -11.18 17.89 10.41
N VAL A 2 -11.97 16.95 10.99
CA VAL A 2 -11.55 15.57 11.26
C VAL A 2 -11.12 14.87 9.96
N GLU A 3 -11.94 14.93 8.92
CA GLU A 3 -11.63 14.32 7.62
C GLU A 3 -10.34 14.88 6.99
N SER A 4 -10.10 16.21 7.10
CA SER A 4 -8.84 16.79 6.64
C SER A 4 -7.63 16.27 7.43
N LEU A 5 -7.78 16.05 8.74
CA LEU A 5 -6.71 15.48 9.57
C LEU A 5 -6.47 13.99 9.28
N LYS A 6 -7.52 13.23 8.99
CA LYS A 6 -7.38 11.85 8.51
C LYS A 6 -6.65 11.79 7.18
N ARG A 7 -7.01 12.68 6.25
CA ARG A 7 -6.45 12.71 4.90
C ARG A 7 -4.99 13.18 4.87
N HIS A 8 -4.68 14.24 5.60
CA HIS A 8 -3.40 14.95 5.50
C HIS A 8 -2.50 14.80 6.74
N GLY A 9 -2.95 14.09 7.77
CA GLY A 9 -2.25 14.00 9.04
C GLY A 9 -2.29 15.31 9.81
N ARG A 10 -1.19 15.68 10.45
CA ARG A 10 -1.09 16.90 11.27
C ARG A 10 -1.12 18.15 10.39
N LEU A 11 -1.99 19.10 10.71
CA LEU A 11 -2.14 20.37 10.01
C LEU A 11 -2.16 21.53 11.02
N THR A 12 -1.66 22.69 10.58
CA THR A 12 -1.91 23.94 11.33
C THR A 12 -3.34 24.40 11.14
N GLN A 13 -3.85 25.26 12.05
CA GLN A 13 -5.20 25.82 11.89
C GLN A 13 -5.37 26.60 10.58
N ILE A 14 -4.31 27.21 10.06
CA ILE A 14 -4.33 27.92 8.77
C ILE A 14 -4.47 26.92 7.61
N GLU A 15 -3.71 25.82 7.65
CA GLU A 15 -3.82 24.75 6.64
C GLU A 15 -5.19 24.08 6.70
N LEU A 16 -5.74 23.88 7.90
CA LEU A 16 -7.11 23.38 8.08
C LEU A 16 -8.15 24.34 7.47
N ALA A 17 -8.00 25.64 7.64
CA ALA A 17 -8.88 26.62 7.02
C ALA A 17 -8.80 26.53 5.49
N GLY A 18 -7.59 26.40 4.92
CA GLY A 18 -7.38 26.23 3.49
C GLY A 18 -7.97 24.94 2.95
N SER A 19 -7.75 23.79 3.61
CA SER A 19 -8.21 22.47 3.16
C SER A 19 -9.72 22.24 3.32
N THR A 20 -10.38 22.97 4.25
CA THR A 20 -11.82 22.81 4.52
C THR A 20 -12.67 23.93 3.90
N GLY A 21 -12.08 25.02 3.43
CA GLY A 21 -12.81 26.21 2.98
C GLY A 21 -13.50 26.97 4.11
N LEU A 22 -13.27 26.61 5.37
CA LEU A 22 -13.86 27.28 6.53
C LEU A 22 -13.08 28.53 6.93
N SER A 23 -13.76 29.49 7.58
CA SER A 23 -13.07 30.67 8.13
C SER A 23 -12.10 30.27 9.25
N PRO A 24 -10.98 30.98 9.45
CA PRO A 24 -10.05 30.71 10.56
C PRO A 24 -10.72 30.72 11.94
N ALA A 25 -11.72 31.60 12.14
CA ALA A 25 -12.48 31.66 13.39
C ALA A 25 -13.34 30.42 13.59
N THR A 26 -13.99 29.90 12.54
CA THR A 26 -14.78 28.65 12.57
C THR A 26 -13.88 27.45 12.88
N VAL A 27 -12.71 27.35 12.22
CA VAL A 27 -11.73 26.30 12.48
C VAL A 27 -11.26 26.35 13.93
N SER A 28 -10.95 27.53 14.46
CA SER A 28 -10.49 27.69 15.85
C SER A 28 -11.55 27.21 16.86
N ASN A 29 -12.83 27.51 16.62
CA ASN A 29 -13.93 27.06 17.49
C ASN A 29 -14.08 25.52 17.43
N ILE A 30 -14.12 24.94 16.23
CA ILE A 30 -14.21 23.48 16.05
C ILE A 30 -13.03 22.76 16.71
N VAL A 31 -11.79 23.27 16.52
CA VAL A 31 -10.59 22.70 17.14
C VAL A 31 -10.69 22.76 18.66
N LYS A 32 -11.18 23.87 19.24
CA LYS A 32 -11.38 24.01 20.69
C LYS A 32 -12.39 23.00 21.23
N GLU A 33 -13.55 22.87 20.58
CA GLU A 33 -14.62 21.91 20.97
C GLU A 33 -14.13 20.47 20.89
N LEU A 34 -13.53 20.07 19.77
CA LEU A 34 -13.02 18.72 19.58
C LEU A 34 -11.82 18.39 20.46
N THR A 35 -11.01 19.39 20.83
CA THR A 35 -9.93 19.19 21.81
C THR A 35 -10.51 18.99 23.21
N ALA A 36 -11.53 19.75 23.59
CA ALA A 36 -12.25 19.56 24.87
C ALA A 36 -12.92 18.19 24.94
N ALA A 37 -13.48 17.70 23.81
CA ALA A 37 -14.04 16.35 23.70
C ALA A 37 -12.95 15.26 23.64
N GLY A 38 -11.67 15.61 23.56
CA GLY A 38 -10.55 14.66 23.50
C GLY A 38 -10.36 13.97 22.14
N VAL A 39 -11.02 14.42 21.10
CA VAL A 39 -10.87 13.92 19.72
C VAL A 39 -9.61 14.47 19.07
N LEU A 40 -9.25 15.72 19.39
CA LEU A 40 -8.07 16.39 18.87
C LEU A 40 -7.02 16.65 19.97
N HIS A 41 -5.78 16.69 19.53
CA HIS A 41 -4.64 17.16 20.31
C HIS A 41 -4.00 18.36 19.61
N THR A 42 -3.65 19.37 20.39
CA THR A 42 -2.96 20.57 19.86
C THR A 42 -1.57 20.69 20.44
N SER A 43 -0.61 21.08 19.62
CA SER A 43 0.76 21.39 20.00
C SER A 43 1.21 22.68 19.31
N PHE A 44 2.33 23.24 19.75
CA PHE A 44 2.89 24.43 19.11
C PHE A 44 4.02 24.04 18.17
N THR A 45 4.05 24.72 17.01
CA THR A 45 5.16 24.61 16.07
C THR A 45 5.61 26.01 15.66
N SER A 46 6.82 26.10 15.12
CA SER A 46 7.32 27.34 14.52
C SER A 46 7.40 27.14 13.01
N ARG A 47 6.71 27.98 12.24
CA ARG A 47 6.77 27.96 10.78
C ARG A 47 7.02 29.38 10.28
N SER A 48 8.05 29.55 9.44
CA SER A 48 8.49 30.88 8.94
C SER A 48 8.72 31.90 10.07
N GLY A 49 9.27 31.43 11.22
CA GLY A 49 9.56 32.29 12.38
C GLY A 49 8.35 32.67 13.22
N ARG A 50 7.13 32.21 12.89
CA ARG A 50 5.91 32.50 13.66
C ARG A 50 5.40 31.26 14.38
N ARG A 51 4.91 31.45 15.62
CA ARG A 51 4.27 30.41 16.41
C ARG A 51 2.94 30.01 15.75
N ALA A 52 2.75 28.74 15.43
CA ALA A 52 1.52 28.19 14.88
C ALA A 52 0.99 27.05 15.76
N THR A 53 -0.31 26.90 15.86
CA THR A 53 -0.96 25.75 16.52
C THR A 53 -1.09 24.61 15.53
N LEU A 54 -0.38 23.51 15.80
CA LEU A 54 -0.47 22.27 15.06
C LEU A 54 -1.58 21.41 15.69
N VAL A 55 -2.46 20.89 14.86
CA VAL A 55 -3.62 20.07 15.24
C VAL A 55 -3.45 18.67 14.70
N ALA A 56 -3.75 17.66 15.50
CA ALA A 56 -3.73 16.25 15.14
C ALA A 56 -4.92 15.52 15.80
N LEU A 57 -5.28 14.35 15.29
CA LEU A 57 -6.16 13.44 16.03
C LEU A 57 -5.49 13.03 17.33
N ALA A 58 -6.26 12.83 18.39
CA ALA A 58 -5.73 12.35 19.65
C ALA A 58 -5.48 10.84 19.55
N ARG A 59 -4.36 10.34 20.10
CA ARG A 59 -4.00 8.91 20.09
C ARG A 59 -5.09 8.02 20.68
N ARG A 60 -5.75 8.50 21.71
CA ARG A 60 -6.81 7.79 22.44
C ARG A 60 -8.13 7.65 21.66
N VAL A 61 -8.27 8.20 20.46
CA VAL A 61 -9.46 8.04 19.61
C VAL A 61 -9.74 6.57 19.32
N GLY A 62 -8.71 5.72 19.28
CA GLY A 62 -8.80 4.28 19.13
C GLY A 62 -7.64 3.72 18.32
N LEU A 63 -7.65 2.41 18.17
CA LEU A 63 -6.66 1.67 17.42
C LEU A 63 -7.23 1.27 16.04
N VAL A 64 -6.36 1.17 15.07
CA VAL A 64 -6.65 0.66 13.72
C VAL A 64 -5.64 -0.41 13.40
N ALA A 65 -6.08 -1.52 12.83
CA ALA A 65 -5.17 -2.57 12.39
C ALA A 65 -5.04 -2.61 10.87
N GLY A 66 -3.86 -2.94 10.39
CA GLY A 66 -3.56 -3.28 9.01
C GLY A 66 -2.99 -4.68 8.92
N ALA A 67 -3.43 -5.45 7.92
CA ALA A 67 -2.91 -6.76 7.61
C ALA A 67 -2.58 -6.85 6.11
N HIS A 68 -1.43 -7.41 5.76
CA HIS A 68 -1.03 -7.67 4.39
C HIS A 68 -0.73 -9.16 4.23
N PHE A 69 -1.58 -9.86 3.51
CA PHE A 69 -1.33 -11.23 3.07
C PHE A 69 -0.51 -11.20 1.80
N SER A 70 0.79 -11.38 1.91
CA SER A 70 1.63 -11.65 0.75
C SER A 70 1.58 -13.14 0.39
N THR A 71 2.32 -13.56 -0.62
CA THR A 71 2.35 -14.98 -1.01
C THR A 71 3.00 -15.88 0.05
N ARG A 72 3.86 -15.34 0.91
CA ARG A 72 4.65 -16.11 1.88
C ARG A 72 4.66 -15.58 3.29
N GLN A 73 4.11 -14.42 3.52
CA GLN A 73 4.12 -13.75 4.81
C GLN A 73 2.82 -13.00 5.05
N LEU A 74 2.41 -12.96 6.30
CA LEU A 74 1.36 -12.09 6.80
C LEU A 74 2.03 -11.03 7.68
N HIS A 75 1.96 -9.78 7.23
CA HIS A 75 2.37 -8.61 8.01
C HIS A 75 1.16 -8.03 8.72
N ILE A 76 1.27 -7.79 10.00
CA ILE A 76 0.20 -7.20 10.80
C ILE A 76 0.79 -6.01 11.58
N ALA A 77 0.11 -4.89 11.55
CA ALA A 77 0.45 -3.74 12.38
C ALA A 77 -0.81 -3.14 13.01
N ILE A 78 -0.67 -2.67 14.25
CA ILE A 78 -1.66 -1.88 14.94
C ILE A 78 -1.11 -0.46 15.07
N ALA A 79 -1.92 0.53 14.74
CA ALA A 79 -1.58 1.94 14.85
C ALA A 79 -2.66 2.71 15.61
N ASP A 80 -2.26 3.83 16.22
CA ASP A 80 -3.20 4.79 16.77
C ASP A 80 -3.83 5.67 15.66
N ALA A 81 -4.81 6.49 16.00
CA ALA A 81 -5.48 7.39 15.06
C ALA A 81 -4.55 8.43 14.40
N THR A 82 -3.31 8.58 14.89
CA THR A 82 -2.27 9.42 14.24
C THR A 82 -1.42 8.66 13.23
N ARG A 83 -1.75 7.39 12.95
CA ARG A 83 -0.99 6.42 12.13
C ARG A 83 0.38 6.06 12.72
N THR A 84 0.58 6.30 14.01
CA THR A 84 1.78 5.83 14.70
C THR A 84 1.62 4.35 15.01
N THR A 85 2.48 3.50 14.45
CA THR A 85 2.50 2.06 14.76
C THR A 85 2.84 1.85 16.23
N VAL A 86 2.03 1.07 16.92
CA VAL A 86 2.18 0.73 18.34
C VAL A 86 2.52 -0.75 18.57
N ALA A 87 2.19 -1.61 17.59
CA ALA A 87 2.60 -3.01 17.58
C ALA A 87 2.69 -3.49 16.13
N GLU A 88 3.63 -4.40 15.85
CA GLU A 88 3.78 -5.03 14.54
C GLU A 88 4.32 -6.45 14.68
N THR A 89 3.95 -7.31 13.75
CA THR A 89 4.45 -8.69 13.68
C THR A 89 4.43 -9.21 12.23
N VAL A 90 5.31 -10.14 11.94
CA VAL A 90 5.36 -10.85 10.65
C VAL A 90 5.34 -12.35 10.94
N VAL A 91 4.45 -13.06 10.28
CA VAL A 91 4.34 -14.51 10.41
C VAL A 91 4.40 -15.19 9.04
N PRO A 92 5.05 -16.36 8.91
CA PRO A 92 5.13 -17.06 7.65
C PRO A 92 3.75 -17.61 7.23
N LEU A 93 3.49 -17.63 5.91
CA LEU A 93 2.36 -18.28 5.27
C LEU A 93 2.82 -19.51 4.49
N ALA A 94 2.03 -20.57 4.55
CA ALA A 94 2.26 -21.74 3.72
C ALA A 94 1.97 -21.42 2.23
N PRO A 95 2.70 -22.02 1.28
CA PRO A 95 2.35 -21.92 -0.13
C PRO A 95 0.91 -22.40 -0.38
N GLY A 96 0.12 -21.61 -1.11
CA GLY A 96 -1.29 -21.94 -1.39
C GLY A 96 -2.20 -21.83 -0.16
N HIS A 97 -1.87 -20.96 0.78
CA HIS A 97 -2.70 -20.68 1.96
C HIS A 97 -4.12 -20.28 1.56
N ARG A 98 -5.10 -20.65 2.40
CA ARG A 98 -6.52 -20.47 2.15
C ARG A 98 -7.11 -19.42 3.10
N HIS A 99 -8.11 -18.69 2.59
CA HIS A 99 -8.77 -17.62 3.33
C HIS A 99 -9.31 -18.04 4.71
N ASP A 100 -9.94 -19.22 4.80
CA ASP A 100 -10.59 -19.70 6.03
C ASP A 100 -9.60 -19.80 7.20
N ALA A 101 -8.52 -20.57 7.03
CA ALA A 101 -7.50 -20.75 8.05
C ALA A 101 -6.73 -19.45 8.36
N GLU A 102 -6.44 -18.64 7.35
CA GLU A 102 -5.65 -17.43 7.55
C GLU A 102 -6.46 -16.28 8.16
N LEU A 103 -7.77 -16.19 7.90
CA LEU A 103 -8.64 -15.22 8.58
C LEU A 103 -8.87 -15.60 10.05
N ASP A 104 -8.99 -16.91 10.35
CA ASP A 104 -9.04 -17.38 11.75
C ASP A 104 -7.73 -17.06 12.47
N ARG A 105 -6.58 -17.30 11.83
CA ARG A 105 -5.26 -16.99 12.38
C ARG A 105 -5.06 -15.48 12.61
N LEU A 106 -5.46 -14.64 11.62
CA LEU A 106 -5.39 -13.18 11.77
C LEU A 106 -6.25 -12.71 12.95
N THR A 107 -7.44 -13.29 13.12
CA THR A 107 -8.34 -12.95 14.25
C THR A 107 -7.66 -13.21 15.59
N LEU A 108 -7.02 -14.36 15.76
CA LEU A 108 -6.30 -14.71 16.99
C LEU A 108 -5.11 -13.76 17.23
N LEU A 109 -4.28 -13.53 16.20
CA LEU A 109 -3.12 -12.65 16.30
C LEU A 109 -3.52 -11.21 16.64
N LEU A 110 -4.60 -10.68 16.05
CA LEU A 110 -5.11 -9.35 16.40
C LEU A 110 -5.57 -9.28 17.84
N GLY A 111 -6.25 -10.34 18.34
CA GLY A 111 -6.64 -10.45 19.74
C GLY A 111 -5.43 -10.37 20.67
N ASP A 112 -4.44 -11.24 20.47
CA ASP A 112 -3.22 -11.30 21.27
C ASP A 112 -2.44 -9.97 21.24
N MET A 113 -2.33 -9.35 20.05
CA MET A 113 -1.63 -8.07 19.89
C MET A 113 -2.35 -6.94 20.66
N VAL A 114 -3.67 -6.85 20.57
CA VAL A 114 -4.45 -5.82 21.28
C VAL A 114 -4.39 -6.05 22.79
N GLU A 115 -4.50 -7.32 23.26
CA GLU A 115 -4.35 -7.66 24.68
C GLU A 115 -2.97 -7.30 25.22
N SER A 116 -1.92 -7.49 24.43
CA SER A 116 -0.55 -7.08 24.83
C SER A 116 -0.40 -5.56 25.01
N LEU A 117 -1.26 -4.77 24.38
CA LEU A 117 -1.36 -3.32 24.54
C LEU A 117 -2.28 -2.92 25.70
N GLY A 118 -2.85 -3.90 26.44
CA GLY A 118 -3.77 -3.67 27.55
C GLY A 118 -5.21 -3.36 27.12
N GLY A 119 -5.57 -3.63 25.85
CA GLY A 119 -6.88 -3.38 25.28
C GLY A 119 -7.68 -4.66 25.00
N GLN A 120 -8.80 -4.50 24.31
CA GLN A 120 -9.66 -5.56 23.82
C GLN A 120 -9.91 -5.38 22.32
N ILE A 121 -10.26 -6.44 21.60
CA ILE A 121 -10.53 -6.40 20.16
C ILE A 121 -11.60 -5.34 19.79
N SER A 122 -12.52 -5.04 20.72
CA SER A 122 -13.51 -3.98 20.61
C SER A 122 -12.92 -2.57 20.56
N ASP A 123 -11.67 -2.38 20.97
CA ASP A 123 -10.98 -1.08 20.92
C ASP A 123 -10.44 -0.77 19.51
N LEU A 124 -10.42 -1.79 18.63
CA LEU A 124 -10.17 -1.54 17.21
C LEU A 124 -11.35 -0.80 16.60
N LEU A 125 -11.07 0.31 15.96
CA LEU A 125 -12.04 1.08 15.17
C LEU A 125 -12.40 0.36 13.87
N ALA A 126 -11.38 -0.16 13.19
CA ALA A 126 -11.50 -0.93 11.95
C ALA A 126 -10.22 -1.72 11.66
N VAL A 127 -10.31 -2.62 10.68
CA VAL A 127 -9.17 -3.36 10.12
C VAL A 127 -9.10 -3.16 8.61
N GLY A 128 -7.93 -2.84 8.10
CA GLY A 128 -7.64 -2.85 6.66
C GLY A 128 -6.90 -4.12 6.27
N VAL A 129 -7.18 -4.65 5.08
CA VAL A 129 -6.54 -5.87 4.57
C VAL A 129 -6.03 -5.63 3.15
N ALA A 130 -4.75 -5.91 2.93
CA ALA A 130 -4.09 -5.93 1.63
C ALA A 130 -3.99 -7.36 1.10
N LEU A 131 -4.42 -7.59 -0.16
CA LEU A 131 -4.34 -8.89 -0.82
C LEU A 131 -3.51 -8.80 -2.12
N PRO A 132 -2.77 -9.86 -2.50
CA PRO A 132 -1.98 -9.90 -3.73
C PRO A 132 -2.86 -10.22 -4.97
N ALA A 133 -4.01 -9.58 -5.06
CA ALA A 133 -4.98 -9.75 -6.15
C ALA A 133 -5.83 -8.47 -6.29
N PRO A 134 -6.38 -8.22 -7.49
CA PRO A 134 -7.32 -7.12 -7.69
C PRO A 134 -8.65 -7.41 -6.98
N ILE A 135 -9.19 -6.40 -6.29
CA ILE A 135 -10.45 -6.48 -5.55
C ILE A 135 -11.51 -5.66 -6.26
N ASP A 136 -12.66 -6.25 -6.56
CA ASP A 136 -13.81 -5.52 -7.11
C ASP A 136 -14.41 -4.60 -6.01
N PRO A 137 -14.37 -3.28 -6.20
CA PRO A 137 -14.81 -2.35 -5.18
C PRO A 137 -16.32 -2.39 -4.87
N ARG A 138 -17.10 -3.07 -5.73
CA ARG A 138 -18.56 -3.21 -5.56
C ARG A 138 -18.93 -4.44 -4.74
N THR A 139 -18.10 -5.50 -4.78
CA THR A 139 -18.40 -6.78 -4.16
C THR A 139 -17.42 -7.17 -3.05
N GLY A 140 -16.29 -6.48 -2.91
CA GLY A 140 -15.23 -6.84 -1.96
C GLY A 140 -14.48 -8.13 -2.29
N MET A 141 -14.79 -8.76 -3.44
CA MET A 141 -14.23 -10.06 -3.81
C MET A 141 -13.02 -9.90 -4.75
N VAL A 142 -12.18 -10.93 -4.79
CA VAL A 142 -11.12 -11.06 -5.80
C VAL A 142 -11.77 -11.03 -7.20
N SER A 143 -11.44 -10.01 -7.99
CA SER A 143 -12.13 -9.73 -9.26
C SER A 143 -11.70 -10.58 -10.44
N THR A 144 -10.60 -11.32 -10.30
CA THR A 144 -10.03 -12.15 -11.37
C THR A 144 -9.74 -13.56 -10.87
N PRO A 145 -10.49 -14.58 -11.33
CA PRO A 145 -10.23 -15.97 -10.96
C PRO A 145 -8.81 -16.44 -11.34
N GLY A 146 -8.24 -17.31 -10.53
CA GLY A 146 -6.90 -17.89 -10.74
C GLY A 146 -5.73 -17.02 -10.29
N LEU A 147 -5.94 -15.75 -9.92
CA LEU A 147 -4.85 -14.91 -9.42
C LEU A 147 -4.53 -15.15 -7.94
N LEU A 148 -5.53 -15.53 -7.14
CA LEU A 148 -5.33 -15.86 -5.73
C LEU A 148 -6.14 -17.13 -5.39
N PRO A 149 -5.64 -18.32 -5.74
CA PRO A 149 -6.33 -19.58 -5.48
C PRO A 149 -6.64 -19.78 -4.00
N GLY A 150 -7.86 -20.21 -3.69
CA GLY A 150 -8.33 -20.41 -2.32
C GLY A 150 -8.95 -19.16 -1.66
N TRP A 151 -9.02 -18.04 -2.39
CA TRP A 151 -9.65 -16.79 -1.95
C TRP A 151 -10.76 -16.32 -2.89
N GLU A 152 -11.04 -17.10 -3.97
CA GLU A 152 -12.09 -16.77 -4.94
C GLU A 152 -13.47 -16.96 -4.34
N GLY A 153 -14.40 -16.07 -4.73
CA GLY A 153 -15.81 -16.14 -4.32
C GLY A 153 -16.06 -15.82 -2.84
N VAL A 154 -15.07 -15.28 -2.15
CA VAL A 154 -15.17 -14.89 -0.73
C VAL A 154 -15.19 -13.39 -0.62
N ASP A 155 -16.18 -12.85 0.09
CA ASP A 155 -16.11 -11.51 0.64
C ASP A 155 -15.24 -11.54 1.91
N VAL A 156 -13.98 -11.14 1.74
CA VAL A 156 -12.99 -11.16 2.81
C VAL A 156 -13.34 -10.14 3.89
N ALA A 157 -13.92 -9.00 3.50
CA ALA A 157 -14.33 -7.95 4.43
C ALA A 157 -15.47 -8.46 5.33
N GLU A 158 -16.51 -9.04 4.76
CA GLU A 158 -17.64 -9.63 5.52
C GLU A 158 -17.15 -10.78 6.40
N SER A 159 -16.36 -11.70 5.82
CA SER A 159 -15.88 -12.89 6.52
C SER A 159 -15.01 -12.56 7.74
N LEU A 160 -14.12 -11.57 7.65
CA LEU A 160 -13.29 -11.15 8.77
C LEU A 160 -14.10 -10.29 9.76
N SER A 161 -14.96 -9.40 9.26
CA SER A 161 -15.83 -8.57 10.11
C SER A 161 -16.74 -9.42 11.01
N ALA A 162 -17.27 -10.52 10.48
CA ALA A 162 -18.08 -11.46 11.28
C ALA A 162 -17.28 -12.14 12.40
N ARG A 163 -15.98 -12.35 12.23
CA ARG A 163 -15.07 -12.96 13.23
C ARG A 163 -14.67 -11.98 14.35
N ILE A 164 -14.35 -10.75 13.97
CA ILE A 164 -13.79 -9.76 14.92
C ILE A 164 -14.82 -8.77 15.47
N GLY A 165 -16.03 -8.73 14.88
CA GLY A 165 -17.08 -7.78 15.26
C GLY A 165 -16.74 -6.32 14.97
N ARG A 166 -15.83 -6.06 14.04
CA ARG A 166 -15.36 -4.70 13.65
C ARG A 166 -15.43 -4.52 12.13
N PRO A 167 -15.59 -3.26 11.65
CA PRO A 167 -15.53 -2.97 10.21
C PRO A 167 -14.20 -3.42 9.60
N VAL A 168 -14.28 -4.04 8.43
CA VAL A 168 -13.11 -4.48 7.65
C VAL A 168 -13.19 -3.90 6.25
N PHE A 169 -12.05 -3.44 5.74
CA PHE A 169 -11.89 -2.89 4.40
C PHE A 169 -10.77 -3.65 3.69
N VAL A 170 -10.98 -3.98 2.41
CA VAL A 170 -10.05 -4.81 1.64
C VAL A 170 -9.72 -4.12 0.33
N ASP A 171 -8.43 -4.14 -0.05
CA ASP A 171 -7.98 -3.69 -1.36
C ASP A 171 -6.74 -4.48 -1.80
N SER A 172 -6.31 -4.26 -3.05
CA SER A 172 -5.08 -4.86 -3.57
C SER A 172 -3.84 -4.28 -2.89
N GLU A 173 -2.82 -5.10 -2.74
CA GLU A 173 -1.54 -4.70 -2.13
C GLU A 173 -0.91 -3.50 -2.83
N ALA A 174 -0.93 -3.44 -4.17
CA ALA A 174 -0.37 -2.31 -4.91
C ALA A 174 -1.17 -1.00 -4.70
N ASN A 175 -2.49 -1.08 -4.63
CA ASN A 175 -3.32 0.07 -4.27
C ASN A 175 -2.95 0.60 -2.89
N LEU A 176 -2.84 -0.29 -1.91
CA LEU A 176 -2.55 0.13 -0.54
C LEU A 176 -1.12 0.63 -0.37
N GLY A 177 -0.13 0.01 -1.01
CA GLY A 177 1.22 0.57 -1.06
C GLY A 177 1.24 1.98 -1.66
N GLY A 178 0.52 2.19 -2.77
CA GLY A 178 0.36 3.51 -3.40
C GLY A 178 -0.34 4.52 -2.48
N LEU A 179 -1.38 4.10 -1.77
CA LEU A 179 -2.09 4.96 -0.82
C LEU A 179 -1.18 5.41 0.33
N ALA A 180 -0.38 4.51 0.89
CA ALA A 180 0.58 4.85 1.94
C ALA A 180 1.58 5.91 1.47
N GLU A 181 2.21 5.68 0.32
CA GLU A 181 3.20 6.61 -0.24
C GLU A 181 2.58 7.98 -0.57
N ALA A 182 1.39 8.01 -1.18
CA ALA A 182 0.71 9.25 -1.54
C ALA A 182 0.27 10.07 -0.32
N ARG A 183 -0.09 9.40 0.79
CA ARG A 183 -0.61 10.06 1.99
C ARG A 183 0.47 10.41 3.02
N GLU A 184 1.51 9.60 3.12
CA GLU A 184 2.43 9.66 4.26
C GLU A 184 3.89 9.90 3.87
N ALA A 185 4.31 9.67 2.61
CA ALA A 185 5.72 9.66 2.23
C ALA A 185 6.01 10.30 0.86
N THR A 186 6.72 9.60 0.00
CA THR A 186 7.32 10.08 -1.26
C THR A 186 6.29 10.68 -2.23
N GLY A 187 5.09 10.10 -2.31
CA GLY A 187 4.01 10.59 -3.18
C GLY A 187 3.22 11.76 -2.60
N ARG A 188 3.58 12.24 -1.40
CA ARG A 188 2.81 13.29 -0.73
C ARG A 188 2.92 14.62 -1.46
N GLY A 189 1.76 15.11 -1.93
CA GLY A 189 1.66 16.40 -2.65
C GLY A 189 1.74 16.24 -4.16
N ALA A 190 2.04 15.06 -4.70
CA ALA A 190 1.91 14.79 -6.11
C ALA A 190 0.43 14.77 -6.51
N THR A 191 0.09 15.37 -7.65
CA THR A 191 -1.27 15.36 -8.20
C THR A 191 -1.64 13.97 -8.67
N SER A 192 -0.67 13.26 -9.27
CA SER A 192 -0.86 11.87 -9.69
C SER A 192 0.42 11.06 -9.47
N SER A 193 0.26 9.84 -8.98
CA SER A 193 1.38 8.93 -8.79
C SER A 193 1.00 7.49 -9.13
N VAL A 194 2.00 6.72 -9.52
CA VAL A 194 1.88 5.27 -9.76
C VAL A 194 2.85 4.56 -8.84
N PHE A 195 2.33 3.71 -7.98
CA PHE A 195 3.12 2.79 -7.18
C PHE A 195 3.24 1.47 -7.93
N VAL A 196 4.45 1.09 -8.31
CA VAL A 196 4.75 -0.18 -8.99
C VAL A 196 5.32 -1.15 -7.95
N ARG A 197 4.51 -2.16 -7.62
CA ARG A 197 4.94 -3.24 -6.74
C ARG A 197 5.60 -4.33 -7.54
N VAL A 198 6.82 -4.71 -7.16
CA VAL A 198 7.61 -5.76 -7.82
C VAL A 198 8.04 -6.81 -6.80
N GLY A 199 7.55 -8.04 -6.98
CA GLY A 199 7.81 -9.14 -6.07
C GLY A 199 7.41 -10.48 -6.68
N HIS A 200 6.66 -11.27 -5.93
CA HIS A 200 6.11 -12.53 -6.44
C HIS A 200 5.13 -12.30 -7.61
N THR A 201 4.45 -11.19 -7.58
CA THR A 201 3.59 -10.64 -8.63
C THR A 201 4.07 -9.24 -9.00
N ILE A 202 3.58 -8.72 -10.13
CA ILE A 202 3.81 -7.33 -10.54
C ILE A 202 2.47 -6.64 -10.74
N SER A 203 2.24 -5.56 -10.02
CA SER A 203 1.02 -4.78 -10.11
C SER A 203 1.32 -3.30 -9.84
N ALA A 204 0.37 -2.43 -10.14
CA ALA A 204 0.48 -1.00 -9.84
C ALA A 204 -0.75 -0.48 -9.10
N GLY A 205 -0.54 0.47 -8.21
CA GLY A 205 -1.58 1.28 -7.59
C GLY A 205 -1.54 2.68 -8.18
N LEU A 206 -2.66 3.16 -8.70
CA LEU A 206 -2.78 4.49 -9.31
C LEU A 206 -3.47 5.42 -8.33
N VAL A 207 -2.85 6.56 -8.06
CA VAL A 207 -3.37 7.58 -7.14
C VAL A 207 -3.51 8.90 -7.88
N VAL A 208 -4.68 9.51 -7.78
CA VAL A 208 -5.00 10.83 -8.35
C VAL A 208 -5.59 11.71 -7.25
N ASP A 209 -5.03 12.89 -7.06
CA ASP A 209 -5.44 13.83 -6.00
C ASP A 209 -5.48 13.18 -4.59
N GLY A 210 -4.59 12.22 -4.37
CA GLY A 210 -4.48 11.45 -3.13
C GLY A 210 -5.54 10.35 -2.97
N ASP A 211 -6.35 10.05 -3.98
CA ASP A 211 -7.35 9.00 -3.96
C ASP A 211 -7.00 7.88 -4.96
N LEU A 212 -7.35 6.64 -4.59
CA LEU A 212 -7.07 5.47 -5.43
C LEU A 212 -7.99 5.42 -6.67
N PHE A 213 -7.39 5.27 -7.84
CA PHE A 213 -8.09 5.00 -9.09
C PHE A 213 -8.18 3.49 -9.33
N ARG A 214 -9.30 2.87 -8.93
CA ARG A 214 -9.51 1.41 -8.98
C ARG A 214 -10.10 0.90 -10.28
N GLY A 215 -10.69 1.79 -11.11
CA GLY A 215 -11.50 1.38 -12.26
C GLY A 215 -12.82 0.74 -11.82
N VAL A 216 -13.57 0.21 -12.80
CA VAL A 216 -14.93 -0.32 -12.57
C VAL A 216 -14.94 -1.62 -11.77
N SER A 217 -13.95 -2.48 -11.98
CA SER A 217 -13.86 -3.83 -11.40
C SER A 217 -12.60 -4.08 -10.58
N GLY A 218 -11.89 -3.02 -10.16
CA GLY A 218 -10.66 -3.13 -9.38
C GLY A 218 -9.45 -3.67 -10.13
N LYS A 219 -9.50 -3.78 -11.46
CA LYS A 219 -8.39 -4.32 -12.28
C LYS A 219 -7.40 -3.26 -12.75
N THR A 220 -7.58 -2.00 -12.37
CA THR A 220 -6.61 -0.95 -12.71
C THR A 220 -5.25 -1.32 -12.13
N GLY A 221 -4.20 -1.06 -12.90
CA GLY A 221 -2.83 -1.32 -12.45
C GLY A 221 -2.36 -2.77 -12.57
N GLN A 222 -3.08 -3.67 -13.24
CA GLN A 222 -2.61 -5.04 -13.51
C GLN A 222 -1.54 -5.09 -14.60
N ILE A 223 -0.47 -4.27 -14.45
CA ILE A 223 0.62 -4.14 -15.43
C ILE A 223 1.41 -5.42 -15.61
N GLY A 224 1.46 -6.28 -14.61
CA GLY A 224 2.09 -7.59 -14.68
C GLY A 224 1.49 -8.51 -15.75
N HIS A 225 0.23 -8.24 -16.15
CA HIS A 225 -0.48 -8.98 -17.17
C HIS A 225 -0.57 -8.25 -18.53
N VAL A 226 0.16 -7.14 -18.70
CA VAL A 226 0.37 -6.53 -19.99
C VAL A 226 1.32 -7.40 -20.81
N THR A 227 0.93 -7.72 -22.05
CA THR A 227 1.78 -8.47 -22.98
C THR A 227 2.95 -7.60 -23.45
N ILE A 228 4.17 -8.02 -23.15
CA ILE A 228 5.40 -7.38 -23.64
C ILE A 228 6.06 -8.17 -24.79
N ASP A 229 5.65 -9.42 -24.98
CA ASP A 229 6.08 -10.29 -26.07
C ASP A 229 4.93 -11.25 -26.47
N GLU A 230 4.29 -11.00 -27.61
CA GLU A 230 3.15 -11.80 -28.08
C GLU A 230 3.49 -13.28 -28.35
N ASN A 231 4.76 -13.61 -28.58
CA ASN A 231 5.26 -14.97 -28.78
C ASN A 231 5.82 -15.61 -27.50
N GLY A 232 5.73 -14.90 -26.38
CA GLY A 232 6.28 -15.32 -25.11
C GLY A 232 5.55 -16.50 -24.43
N PRO A 233 6.01 -16.91 -23.23
CA PRO A 233 5.41 -18.03 -22.51
C PRO A 233 3.97 -17.76 -22.08
N VAL A 234 3.22 -18.86 -21.84
CA VAL A 234 1.83 -18.76 -21.33
C VAL A 234 1.86 -18.30 -19.88
N CYS A 235 1.09 -17.26 -19.57
CA CYS A 235 0.89 -16.76 -18.23
C CYS A 235 -0.26 -17.49 -17.50
N ARG A 236 -0.22 -17.48 -16.16
CA ARG A 236 -1.31 -17.99 -15.30
C ARG A 236 -2.68 -17.32 -15.56
N CYS A 237 -2.71 -16.11 -16.11
CA CYS A 237 -3.95 -15.44 -16.55
C CYS A 237 -4.50 -15.96 -17.90
N SER A 238 -3.90 -17.00 -18.46
CA SER A 238 -4.20 -17.63 -19.75
C SER A 238 -3.79 -16.80 -20.97
N ASN A 239 -3.17 -15.63 -20.80
CA ASN A 239 -2.57 -14.85 -21.87
C ASN A 239 -1.11 -15.28 -22.13
N ARG A 240 -0.43 -14.69 -23.12
CA ARG A 240 0.97 -14.94 -23.47
C ARG A 240 1.83 -13.72 -23.27
N GLY A 241 3.11 -13.96 -22.90
CA GLY A 241 4.14 -12.95 -22.85
C GLY A 241 3.85 -11.79 -21.92
N CYS A 242 3.08 -12.03 -20.86
CA CYS A 242 2.83 -11.04 -19.81
C CYS A 242 4.14 -10.64 -19.13
N LEU A 243 4.25 -9.40 -18.66
CA LEU A 243 5.41 -8.88 -17.94
C LEU A 243 5.85 -9.80 -16.77
N GLU A 244 4.91 -10.39 -16.02
CA GLU A 244 5.23 -11.31 -14.92
C GLU A 244 6.06 -12.51 -15.35
N MET A 245 5.95 -12.94 -16.60
CA MET A 245 6.72 -14.07 -17.13
C MET A 245 8.20 -13.75 -17.35
N TYR A 246 8.60 -12.49 -17.20
CA TYR A 246 9.96 -11.99 -17.44
C TYR A 246 10.57 -11.30 -16.21
N ALA A 247 9.74 -10.78 -15.30
CA ALA A 247 10.24 -9.89 -14.25
C ALA A 247 9.69 -10.20 -12.84
N ALA A 248 8.70 -11.12 -12.70
CA ALA A 248 8.24 -11.55 -11.38
C ALA A 248 9.14 -12.63 -10.77
N ALA A 249 9.14 -12.76 -9.45
CA ALA A 249 10.01 -13.69 -8.72
C ALA A 249 10.04 -15.11 -9.29
N PRO A 250 8.91 -15.77 -9.61
CA PRO A 250 8.96 -17.12 -10.17
C PRO A 250 9.74 -17.22 -11.48
N ALA A 251 9.62 -16.21 -12.35
CA ALA A 251 10.34 -16.16 -13.62
C ALA A 251 11.85 -15.94 -13.41
N LEU A 252 12.21 -15.03 -12.50
CA LEU A 252 13.62 -14.71 -12.22
C LEU A 252 14.34 -15.89 -11.55
N LEU A 253 13.70 -16.53 -10.58
CA LEU A 253 14.29 -17.67 -9.85
C LEU A 253 14.44 -18.91 -10.74
N ALA A 254 13.53 -19.10 -11.70
CA ALA A 254 13.62 -20.20 -12.67
C ALA A 254 14.82 -20.09 -13.62
N LEU A 255 15.53 -18.94 -13.69
CA LEU A 255 16.75 -18.78 -14.47
C LEU A 255 17.98 -19.41 -13.80
N PHE A 256 17.86 -19.79 -12.53
CA PHE A 256 18.97 -20.39 -11.77
C PHE A 256 18.76 -21.90 -11.61
N PRO A 257 19.81 -22.71 -11.75
CA PRO A 257 19.75 -24.14 -11.43
C PRO A 257 19.37 -24.37 -9.94
N GLU A 258 18.62 -25.41 -9.66
CA GLU A 258 18.27 -25.77 -8.28
C GLU A 258 19.50 -25.94 -7.36
N SER A 259 20.64 -26.38 -7.93
CA SER A 259 21.91 -26.52 -7.22
C SER A 259 22.47 -25.22 -6.66
N GLU A 260 22.05 -24.08 -7.16
CA GLU A 260 22.48 -22.76 -6.66
C GLU A 260 21.68 -22.29 -5.45
N GLY A 261 20.60 -23.00 -5.06
CA GLY A 261 19.83 -22.72 -3.84
C GLY A 261 19.01 -21.43 -3.87
N MET A 262 18.84 -20.82 -5.04
CA MET A 262 18.05 -19.58 -5.21
C MET A 262 16.55 -19.91 -5.28
N GLN A 263 15.91 -19.96 -4.11
CA GLN A 263 14.48 -20.32 -3.99
C GLN A 263 13.58 -19.13 -3.66
N ARG A 264 14.15 -18.02 -3.23
CA ARG A 264 13.42 -16.82 -2.82
C ARG A 264 14.09 -15.57 -3.38
N LEU A 265 13.34 -14.47 -3.51
CA LEU A 265 13.91 -13.18 -3.90
C LEU A 265 15.00 -12.71 -2.94
N THR A 266 14.88 -13.02 -1.65
CA THR A 266 15.92 -12.70 -0.66
C THR A 266 17.26 -13.39 -0.98
N ASP A 267 17.22 -14.59 -1.56
CA ASP A 267 18.44 -15.31 -1.96
C ASP A 267 19.07 -14.62 -3.19
N LEU A 268 18.25 -14.19 -4.16
CA LEU A 268 18.70 -13.43 -5.33
C LEU A 268 19.28 -12.07 -4.95
N LEU A 269 18.63 -11.35 -4.03
CA LEU A 269 19.10 -10.06 -3.51
C LEU A 269 20.44 -10.23 -2.77
N ALA A 270 20.55 -11.22 -1.89
CA ALA A 270 21.79 -11.51 -1.17
C ALA A 270 22.94 -11.89 -2.11
N ALA A 271 22.67 -12.67 -3.18
CA ALA A 271 23.66 -12.97 -4.20
C ALA A 271 24.09 -11.72 -4.98
N SER A 272 23.14 -10.83 -5.27
CA SER A 272 23.42 -9.54 -5.90
C SER A 272 24.32 -8.67 -5.02
N ASP A 273 24.00 -8.54 -3.74
CA ASP A 273 24.79 -7.77 -2.76
C ASP A 273 26.20 -8.35 -2.59
N ALA A 274 26.33 -9.67 -2.71
CA ALA A 274 27.63 -10.36 -2.74
C ALA A 274 28.42 -10.17 -4.06
N GLY A 275 27.87 -9.44 -5.04
CA GLY A 275 28.51 -9.15 -6.30
C GLY A 275 28.44 -10.27 -7.35
N VAL A 276 27.48 -11.22 -7.23
CA VAL A 276 27.28 -12.27 -8.22
C VAL A 276 26.74 -11.67 -9.52
N SER A 277 27.57 -11.66 -10.57
CA SER A 277 27.28 -10.99 -11.85
C SER A 277 25.98 -11.49 -12.52
N THR A 278 25.65 -12.78 -12.38
CA THR A 278 24.41 -13.35 -12.92
C THR A 278 23.19 -12.76 -12.20
N ALA A 279 23.23 -12.66 -10.86
CA ALA A 279 22.16 -12.06 -10.08
C ALA A 279 21.95 -10.58 -10.46
N HIS A 280 23.02 -9.80 -10.56
CA HIS A 280 22.96 -8.41 -11.04
C HIS A 280 22.29 -8.30 -12.41
N ARG A 281 22.70 -9.16 -13.37
CA ARG A 281 22.14 -9.14 -14.73
C ARG A 281 20.66 -9.47 -14.74
N VAL A 282 20.25 -10.50 -14.02
CA VAL A 282 18.85 -10.93 -13.94
C VAL A 282 17.96 -9.79 -13.37
N ILE A 283 18.41 -9.11 -12.31
CA ILE A 283 17.68 -7.97 -11.73
C ILE A 283 17.64 -6.79 -12.71
N ALA A 284 18.76 -6.48 -13.37
CA ALA A 284 18.80 -5.40 -14.36
C ALA A 284 17.89 -5.66 -15.57
N ASP A 285 17.84 -6.93 -16.01
CA ASP A 285 16.96 -7.36 -17.10
C ASP A 285 15.48 -7.23 -16.71
N ALA A 286 15.12 -7.62 -15.48
CA ALA A 286 13.81 -7.38 -14.92
C ALA A 286 13.47 -5.88 -14.93
N GLY A 287 14.40 -5.03 -14.49
CA GLY A 287 14.23 -3.58 -14.52
C GLY A 287 13.92 -3.05 -15.91
N ARG A 288 14.60 -3.53 -16.95
CA ARG A 288 14.30 -3.12 -18.33
C ARG A 288 12.89 -3.52 -18.78
N HIS A 289 12.46 -4.74 -18.49
CA HIS A 289 11.10 -5.19 -18.83
C HIS A 289 10.03 -4.39 -18.11
N ILE A 290 10.22 -4.14 -16.82
CA ILE A 290 9.30 -3.31 -16.02
C ILE A 290 9.26 -1.87 -16.58
N GLY A 291 10.42 -1.29 -16.92
CA GLY A 291 10.51 0.05 -17.48
C GLY A 291 9.75 0.22 -18.80
N ILE A 292 9.72 -0.82 -19.66
CA ILE A 292 8.91 -0.81 -20.91
C ILE A 292 7.41 -0.77 -20.58
N ALA A 293 6.96 -1.58 -19.63
CA ALA A 293 5.56 -1.60 -19.22
C ALA A 293 5.16 -0.28 -18.51
N VAL A 294 6.06 0.27 -17.70
CA VAL A 294 5.88 1.58 -17.06
C VAL A 294 5.80 2.69 -18.11
N ALA A 295 6.62 2.65 -19.18
CA ALA A 295 6.54 3.61 -20.27
C ALA A 295 5.16 3.58 -20.98
N SER A 296 4.61 2.38 -21.19
CA SER A 296 3.26 2.23 -21.73
C SER A 296 2.20 2.83 -20.80
N LEU A 297 2.36 2.62 -19.49
CA LEU A 297 1.48 3.21 -18.49
C LEU A 297 1.60 4.74 -18.46
N CYS A 298 2.81 5.30 -18.55
CA CYS A 298 3.02 6.75 -18.65
C CYS A 298 2.33 7.35 -19.89
N ASN A 299 2.40 6.67 -21.04
CA ASN A 299 1.72 7.11 -22.25
C ASN A 299 0.17 7.11 -22.14
N LEU A 300 -0.40 6.33 -21.22
CA LEU A 300 -1.85 6.20 -21.02
C LEU A 300 -2.38 7.05 -19.85
N PHE A 301 -1.57 7.26 -18.84
CA PHE A 301 -2.02 7.84 -17.55
C PHE A 301 -1.33 9.17 -17.22
N ASP A 302 -0.15 9.43 -17.79
CA ASP A 302 0.66 10.66 -17.59
C ASP A 302 0.86 11.02 -16.11
N PRO A 303 1.47 10.14 -15.29
CA PRO A 303 1.67 10.40 -13.88
C PRO A 303 2.82 11.40 -13.66
N GLU A 304 2.73 12.15 -12.57
CA GLU A 304 3.80 13.05 -12.12
C GLU A 304 5.00 12.27 -11.52
N LEU A 305 4.72 11.11 -10.88
CA LEU A 305 5.69 10.34 -10.12
C LEU A 305 5.46 8.83 -10.25
N ILE A 306 6.55 8.07 -10.39
CA ILE A 306 6.58 6.60 -10.31
C ILE A 306 7.32 6.19 -9.04
N ILE A 307 6.67 5.42 -8.18
CA ILE A 307 7.23 4.90 -6.93
C ILE A 307 7.38 3.39 -7.04
N VAL A 308 8.57 2.86 -6.83
CA VAL A 308 8.87 1.42 -6.96
C VAL A 308 9.00 0.81 -5.58
N GLY A 309 8.12 -0.15 -5.28
CA GLY A 309 8.09 -0.89 -4.02
C GLY A 309 8.02 -2.40 -4.22
N GLY A 310 7.83 -3.12 -3.13
CA GLY A 310 7.85 -4.57 -3.08
C GLY A 310 9.25 -5.15 -2.88
N GLU A 311 9.34 -6.47 -2.79
CA GLU A 311 10.55 -7.19 -2.38
C GLU A 311 11.75 -6.92 -3.32
N LEU A 312 11.53 -6.93 -4.64
CA LEU A 312 12.61 -6.73 -5.61
C LEU A 312 13.12 -5.28 -5.65
N ALA A 313 12.33 -4.31 -5.18
CA ALA A 313 12.76 -2.91 -5.10
C ALA A 313 13.95 -2.70 -4.14
N GLN A 314 14.20 -3.64 -3.23
CA GLN A 314 15.38 -3.63 -2.35
C GLN A 314 16.70 -3.71 -3.12
N ALA A 315 16.70 -4.16 -4.39
CA ALA A 315 17.87 -4.11 -5.26
C ALA A 315 18.30 -2.67 -5.63
N GLY A 316 17.49 -1.66 -5.29
CA GLY A 316 17.83 -0.26 -5.50
C GLY A 316 18.14 0.09 -6.95
N GLU A 317 19.27 0.77 -7.19
CA GLU A 317 19.66 1.24 -8.53
C GLU A 317 19.95 0.10 -9.51
N ILE A 318 20.23 -1.13 -9.06
CA ILE A 318 20.39 -2.28 -9.95
C ILE A 318 19.09 -2.56 -10.72
N LEU A 319 17.95 -2.34 -10.09
CA LEU A 319 16.62 -2.44 -10.69
C LEU A 319 16.17 -1.10 -11.31
N ILE A 320 16.31 0.01 -10.58
CA ILE A 320 15.70 1.29 -10.93
C ILE A 320 16.40 1.98 -12.09
N ALA A 321 17.74 1.92 -12.18
CA ALA A 321 18.46 2.56 -13.29
C ALA A 321 18.10 1.95 -14.66
N PRO A 322 18.04 0.61 -14.85
CA PRO A 322 17.54 0.02 -16.09
C PRO A 322 16.08 0.34 -16.40
N MET A 323 15.22 0.47 -15.38
CA MET A 323 13.82 0.91 -15.56
C MET A 323 13.77 2.32 -16.13
N ARG A 324 14.57 3.25 -15.57
CA ARG A 324 14.66 4.64 -16.02
C ARG A 324 15.12 4.74 -17.46
N HIS A 325 16.17 4.01 -17.82
CA HIS A 325 16.67 3.97 -19.21
C HIS A 325 15.63 3.37 -20.19
N ALA A 326 14.84 2.39 -19.76
CA ALA A 326 13.81 1.82 -20.61
C ALA A 326 12.62 2.79 -20.76
N LEU A 327 12.24 3.50 -19.70
CA LEU A 327 11.25 4.57 -19.73
C LEU A 327 11.65 5.67 -20.72
N GLU A 328 12.89 6.19 -20.64
CA GLU A 328 13.42 7.24 -21.52
C GLU A 328 13.35 6.88 -23.02
N ARG A 329 13.54 5.60 -23.35
CA ARG A 329 13.52 5.13 -24.74
C ARG A 329 12.13 4.80 -25.26
N SER A 330 11.18 4.48 -24.39
CA SER A 330 9.89 3.86 -24.77
C SER A 330 8.70 4.77 -24.52
N ALA A 331 8.83 5.76 -23.63
CA ALA A 331 7.76 6.73 -23.38
C ALA A 331 7.77 7.85 -24.41
N LEU A 332 6.59 8.42 -24.65
CA LEU A 332 6.44 9.61 -25.47
C LEU A 332 7.10 10.80 -24.77
N ALA A 333 8.01 11.48 -25.46
CA ALA A 333 8.66 12.65 -24.89
C ALA A 333 7.65 13.79 -24.68
N ALA A 334 7.55 14.29 -23.46
CA ALA A 334 6.71 15.43 -23.11
C ALA A 334 7.57 16.68 -22.89
N THR A 335 6.98 17.88 -23.10
CA THR A 335 7.65 19.16 -22.86
C THR A 335 8.03 19.37 -21.39
N GLY A 336 7.33 18.72 -20.44
CA GLY A 336 7.62 18.74 -19.00
C GLY A 336 8.66 17.70 -18.53
N GLY A 337 9.17 16.86 -19.45
CA GLY A 337 10.00 15.72 -19.10
C GLY A 337 9.20 14.46 -18.82
N LEU A 338 9.89 13.38 -18.44
CA LEU A 338 9.30 12.13 -18.00
C LEU A 338 9.14 12.13 -16.47
N PRO A 339 8.20 11.34 -15.92
CA PRO A 339 8.07 11.22 -14.47
C PRO A 339 9.34 10.67 -13.84
N GLU A 340 9.65 11.14 -12.64
CA GLU A 340 10.75 10.60 -11.85
C GLU A 340 10.40 9.19 -11.37
N ILE A 341 11.39 8.27 -11.39
CA ILE A 341 11.26 6.94 -10.79
C ILE A 341 12.06 6.94 -9.50
N VAL A 342 11.39 6.69 -8.39
CA VAL A 342 11.96 6.69 -7.04
C VAL A 342 11.63 5.41 -6.28
N ALA A 343 12.44 5.08 -5.27
CA ALA A 343 12.14 3.97 -4.39
C ALA A 343 11.06 4.32 -3.38
N ALA A 344 10.24 3.34 -3.00
CA ALA A 344 9.26 3.46 -1.93
C ALA A 344 9.92 3.68 -0.56
N SER A 345 9.25 4.44 0.32
CA SER A 345 9.79 4.84 1.63
C SER A 345 9.58 3.81 2.73
N PHE A 346 8.53 2.97 2.61
CA PHE A 346 8.10 2.11 3.72
C PHE A 346 8.60 0.66 3.62
N GLY A 347 9.40 0.32 2.59
CA GLY A 347 9.93 -1.03 2.41
C GLY A 347 8.80 -2.07 2.38
N GLU A 348 8.94 -3.13 3.17
CA GLU A 348 7.99 -4.24 3.26
C GLU A 348 6.70 -3.92 4.05
N TRP A 349 6.64 -2.74 4.69
CA TRP A 349 5.48 -2.31 5.48
C TRP A 349 4.52 -1.39 4.72
N GLY A 350 4.83 -1.01 3.49
CA GLY A 350 4.04 -0.06 2.71
C GLY A 350 2.58 -0.46 2.55
N GLU A 351 2.33 -1.71 2.20
CA GLU A 351 0.99 -2.26 1.99
C GLU A 351 0.19 -2.33 3.30
N THR A 352 0.85 -2.70 4.40
CA THR A 352 0.23 -2.73 5.74
C THR A 352 -0.11 -1.33 6.23
N ARG A 353 0.75 -0.35 5.99
CA ARG A 353 0.49 1.07 6.31
C ARG A 353 -0.66 1.61 5.47
N GLY A 354 -0.71 1.26 4.20
CA GLY A 354 -1.84 1.61 3.32
C GLY A 354 -3.16 1.00 3.79
N ALA A 355 -3.12 -0.23 4.30
CA ALA A 355 -4.28 -0.88 4.90
C ALA A 355 -4.77 -0.12 6.16
N ILE A 356 -3.86 0.30 7.03
CA ILE A 356 -4.17 1.17 8.18
C ILE A 356 -4.77 2.50 7.70
N THR A 357 -4.16 3.13 6.70
CA THR A 357 -4.62 4.41 6.14
C THR A 357 -6.03 4.29 5.57
N MET A 358 -6.29 3.26 4.77
CA MET A 358 -7.62 2.97 4.22
C MET A 358 -8.65 2.74 5.34
N ALA A 359 -8.33 1.92 6.33
CA ALA A 359 -9.22 1.64 7.44
C ALA A 359 -9.56 2.92 8.21
N LEU A 360 -8.57 3.76 8.49
CA LEU A 360 -8.76 5.04 9.18
C LEU A 360 -9.62 6.02 8.35
N ASP A 361 -9.45 6.07 7.03
CA ASP A 361 -10.23 6.94 6.14
C ASP A 361 -11.73 6.59 6.17
N HIS A 362 -12.09 5.33 6.38
CA HIS A 362 -13.47 4.86 6.40
C HIS A 362 -14.13 4.86 7.79
N VAL A 363 -13.35 5.04 8.86
CA VAL A 363 -13.92 5.13 10.22
C VAL A 363 -14.57 6.49 10.43
N SER A 364 -15.83 6.50 10.88
CA SER A 364 -16.43 7.73 11.42
C SER A 364 -15.86 8.00 12.81
N VAL A 365 -15.14 9.10 12.95
CA VAL A 365 -14.71 9.62 14.26
C VAL A 365 -15.81 10.57 14.73
N ASP A 366 -16.96 10.01 15.11
CA ASP A 366 -18.16 10.73 15.54
C ASP A 366 -18.19 10.94 17.07
N ALA A 367 -19.25 11.64 17.53
CA ALA A 367 -19.52 11.87 18.94
C ALA A 367 -19.59 10.56 19.78
N ASP A 368 -19.88 9.40 19.16
CA ASP A 368 -19.88 8.09 19.82
C ASP A 368 -18.46 7.64 20.20
N VAL A 369 -17.44 7.95 19.41
CA VAL A 369 -16.04 7.73 19.79
C VAL A 369 -15.68 8.65 20.95
N ALA A 370 -16.11 9.90 20.93
CA ALA A 370 -15.91 10.85 22.03
C ALA A 370 -16.65 10.38 23.31
N ALA A 371 -17.85 9.79 23.19
CA ALA A 371 -18.62 9.26 24.32
C ALA A 371 -17.99 8.01 24.96
N ARG A 372 -17.25 7.18 24.20
CA ARG A 372 -16.48 6.05 24.73
C ARG A 372 -15.22 6.48 25.45
N LEU A 373 -14.76 7.70 25.23
CA LEU A 373 -13.53 8.29 25.79
C LEU A 373 -13.81 9.16 27.02
N ALA A 374 -15.08 9.46 27.34
CA ALA A 374 -15.54 10.17 28.52
C ALA A 374 -15.88 9.23 29.66
#